data_93ab129f52aeb479ef8ede148322ec18
#
_entry.id   93ab129f52aeb479ef8ede148322ec18
#
_cell.length_a   1.000
_cell.length_b   1.000
_cell.length_c   1.000
_cell.angle_alpha   90.00
_cell.angle_beta   90.00
_cell.angle_gamma   90.00
#
_symmetry.space_group_name_H-M   'P 1'
#
loop_
_entity.id
_entity.type
_entity.pdbx_description
1 polymer ?
#
loop_
_entity_poly.entity_id
_entity_poly.type
_entity_poly.pdbx_seq_one_letter_code
_entity_poly.pdbx_strand_id
1 'polypeptide(L)'
;MFDFYFNDKLAAVDAKFEAQKIAFAPLSFQADKALRNLGILEEIGHHKKDSTIKDIATKLSLSEYGVGVLAEMGLGIGIFKLIPQNDEKAPLCYTLGKVGFFLLKDEMTKVNLDFSEDVCYKGAENLIDFIKNGKPEGLKVFGTWKTIYEGLSKLPDQAKKSWFGFDHFYSDLAFPEALPIVFKNKPKELFDIGGNTAKWGIACCKYNPDVHVSILDLPGQISVAEANAAKEGLSRRISTKPVNVLDPNSKVPEGANAVWMSQFLDCFSLSEITSILQKIREAASATTDVYVLEPLWDKQRFEAAAYSLQATSLYFTCMANGNSKMYRFEELTNAVEDAGFELKEAHHDVGINSYSLLRFRIK
;
A
#
# COMPACT_ATOMS: atom_id res chain seq x y z
N MET A 1 20.03 7.28 -4.26
CA MET A 1 19.35 6.32 -3.41
C MET A 1 18.64 5.22 -4.21
N PHE A 2 18.25 5.44 -5.46
CA PHE A 2 17.69 4.40 -6.35
C PHE A 2 18.70 3.96 -7.46
N ASP A 3 19.95 3.78 -7.04
CA ASP A 3 21.07 3.43 -7.94
C ASP A 3 20.92 2.07 -8.61
N PHE A 4 19.99 1.23 -8.10
CA PHE A 4 19.68 -0.07 -8.68
C PHE A 4 19.04 -0.01 -10.07
N TYR A 5 18.50 1.15 -10.48
CA TYR A 5 17.94 1.33 -11.84
C TYR A 5 18.93 1.90 -12.87
N PHE A 6 20.11 2.35 -12.46
CA PHE A 6 21.09 2.94 -13.41
C PHE A 6 21.91 1.91 -14.16
N ASN A 7 22.03 0.70 -13.65
CA ASN A 7 22.84 -0.33 -14.26
C ASN A 7 22.09 -1.65 -14.35
N ASP A 8 22.08 -2.25 -15.54
CA ASP A 8 21.66 -3.63 -15.71
C ASP A 8 22.78 -4.56 -15.21
N LYS A 9 22.52 -5.26 -14.09
CA LYS A 9 23.47 -6.18 -13.45
C LYS A 9 23.22 -7.64 -13.80
N LEU A 10 22.15 -7.93 -14.58
CA LEU A 10 21.79 -9.29 -14.91
C LEU A 10 22.72 -9.88 -15.97
N ALA A 11 23.20 -11.09 -15.76
CA ALA A 11 23.78 -11.87 -16.85
C ALA A 11 22.68 -12.22 -17.87
N ALA A 12 23.07 -12.41 -19.14
CA ALA A 12 22.10 -12.68 -20.21
C ALA A 12 21.19 -13.90 -19.92
N VAL A 13 21.72 -14.92 -19.25
CA VAL A 13 20.94 -16.11 -18.85
C VAL A 13 19.91 -15.78 -17.77
N ASP A 14 20.27 -14.93 -16.81
CA ASP A 14 19.38 -14.49 -15.75
C ASP A 14 18.30 -13.54 -16.29
N ALA A 15 18.69 -12.61 -17.17
CA ALA A 15 17.75 -11.73 -17.85
C ALA A 15 16.71 -12.52 -18.66
N LYS A 16 17.15 -13.58 -19.38
CA LYS A 16 16.23 -14.48 -20.10
C LYS A 16 15.28 -15.19 -19.16
N PHE A 17 15.75 -15.61 -17.98
CA PHE A 17 14.89 -16.27 -16.97
C PHE A 17 13.85 -15.29 -16.40
N GLU A 18 14.25 -14.06 -16.03
CA GLU A 18 13.30 -13.03 -15.58
C GLU A 18 12.26 -12.69 -16.67
N ALA A 19 12.67 -12.62 -17.94
CA ALA A 19 11.72 -12.44 -19.05
C ALA A 19 10.68 -13.58 -19.14
N GLN A 20 11.07 -14.85 -18.87
CA GLN A 20 10.12 -15.95 -18.80
C GLN A 20 9.18 -15.83 -17.60
N LYS A 21 9.65 -15.37 -16.45
CA LYS A 21 8.79 -15.11 -15.29
C LYS A 21 7.72 -14.06 -15.62
N ILE A 22 8.07 -13.01 -16.35
CA ILE A 22 7.10 -12.00 -16.79
C ILE A 22 6.11 -12.60 -17.80
N ALA A 23 6.59 -13.37 -18.79
CA ALA A 23 5.73 -13.99 -19.81
C ALA A 23 4.69 -14.96 -19.20
N PHE A 24 5.07 -15.67 -18.15
CA PHE A 24 4.20 -16.62 -17.43
C PHE A 24 3.65 -16.07 -16.11
N ALA A 25 3.79 -14.76 -15.82
CA ALA A 25 3.34 -14.16 -14.58
C ALA A 25 1.88 -14.47 -14.21
N PRO A 26 0.90 -14.45 -15.15
CA PRO A 26 -0.47 -14.82 -14.82
C PRO A 26 -0.62 -16.26 -14.29
N LEU A 27 0.12 -17.22 -14.88
CA LEU A 27 0.12 -18.61 -14.43
C LEU A 27 0.88 -18.79 -13.11
N SER A 28 1.99 -18.08 -12.94
CA SER A 28 2.77 -18.08 -11.69
C SER A 28 1.94 -17.58 -10.52
N PHE A 29 1.19 -16.49 -10.71
CA PHE A 29 0.30 -15.93 -9.69
C PHE A 29 -0.83 -16.91 -9.32
N GLN A 30 -1.46 -17.57 -10.31
CA GLN A 30 -2.51 -18.55 -10.05
C GLN A 30 -1.96 -19.83 -9.39
N ALA A 31 -0.73 -20.25 -9.71
CA ALA A 31 -0.08 -21.36 -9.05
C ALA A 31 0.20 -21.05 -7.57
N ASP A 32 0.74 -19.86 -7.26
CA ASP A 32 0.93 -19.41 -5.87
C ASP A 32 -0.39 -19.42 -5.10
N LYS A 33 -1.44 -18.82 -5.68
CA LYS A 33 -2.78 -18.82 -5.10
C LYS A 33 -3.28 -20.24 -4.80
N ALA A 34 -3.12 -21.16 -5.75
CA ALA A 34 -3.53 -22.57 -5.56
C ALA A 34 -2.71 -23.24 -4.45
N LEU A 35 -1.39 -23.03 -4.43
CA LEU A 35 -0.49 -23.58 -3.39
C LEU A 35 -0.90 -23.12 -1.99
N ARG A 36 -1.27 -21.85 -1.83
CA ARG A 36 -1.74 -21.27 -0.55
C ARG A 36 -3.12 -21.79 -0.17
N ASN A 37 -4.09 -21.66 -1.06
CA ASN A 37 -5.49 -21.95 -0.77
C ASN A 37 -5.77 -23.44 -0.57
N LEU A 38 -4.99 -24.32 -1.19
CA LEU A 38 -5.05 -25.78 -0.99
C LEU A 38 -4.22 -26.26 0.21
N GLY A 39 -3.48 -25.36 0.89
CA GLY A 39 -2.63 -25.71 2.03
C GLY A 39 -1.31 -26.40 1.67
N ILE A 40 -0.96 -26.52 0.38
CA ILE A 40 0.27 -27.20 -0.07
C ILE A 40 1.51 -26.45 0.40
N LEU A 41 1.50 -25.10 0.28
CA LEU A 41 2.60 -24.25 0.72
C LEU A 41 2.85 -24.39 2.22
N GLU A 42 1.77 -24.39 3.01
CA GLU A 42 1.83 -24.54 4.47
C GLU A 42 2.32 -25.93 4.87
N GLU A 43 1.82 -26.96 4.20
CA GLU A 43 2.21 -28.35 4.46
C GLU A 43 3.71 -28.57 4.25
N ILE A 44 4.24 -28.13 3.10
CA ILE A 44 5.68 -28.20 2.80
C ILE A 44 6.49 -27.34 3.78
N GLY A 45 5.93 -26.19 4.21
CA GLY A 45 6.57 -25.28 5.14
C GLY A 45 6.70 -25.81 6.57
N HIS A 46 5.77 -26.62 7.02
CA HIS A 46 5.81 -27.23 8.36
C HIS A 46 6.71 -28.45 8.45
N HIS A 47 6.84 -29.21 7.38
CA HIS A 47 7.69 -30.40 7.34
C HIS A 47 9.13 -30.02 6.97
N LYS A 48 10.02 -30.06 7.96
CA LYS A 48 11.44 -29.72 7.77
C LYS A 48 12.22 -30.74 6.95
N LYS A 49 11.69 -31.95 6.72
CA LYS A 49 12.32 -33.03 5.94
C LYS A 49 11.26 -33.99 5.38
N ASP A 50 11.50 -34.45 4.16
CA ASP A 50 10.92 -35.66 3.57
C ASP A 50 9.44 -35.61 3.12
N SER A 51 8.91 -34.45 2.69
CA SER A 51 7.58 -34.40 2.08
C SER A 51 7.65 -34.80 0.60
N THR A 52 7.14 -35.96 0.27
CA THR A 52 6.93 -36.38 -1.13
C THR A 52 5.59 -35.84 -1.64
N ILE A 53 5.44 -35.77 -2.96
CA ILE A 53 4.14 -35.37 -3.59
C ILE A 53 3.02 -36.27 -3.11
N LYS A 54 3.27 -37.57 -3.01
CA LYS A 54 2.29 -38.58 -2.56
C LYS A 54 1.84 -38.35 -1.11
N ASP A 55 2.77 -38.00 -0.21
CA ASP A 55 2.44 -37.72 1.20
C ASP A 55 1.58 -36.48 1.32
N ILE A 56 1.96 -35.40 0.62
CA ILE A 56 1.21 -34.14 0.59
C ILE A 56 -0.19 -34.37 0.02
N ALA A 57 -0.30 -35.02 -1.13
CA ALA A 57 -1.57 -35.33 -1.79
C ALA A 57 -2.49 -36.18 -0.88
N THR A 58 -1.96 -37.18 -0.25
CA THR A 58 -2.70 -38.04 0.68
C THR A 58 -3.20 -37.25 1.89
N LYS A 59 -2.32 -36.46 2.52
CA LYS A 59 -2.67 -35.68 3.71
C LYS A 59 -3.73 -34.61 3.44
N LEU A 60 -3.64 -33.94 2.29
CA LEU A 60 -4.56 -32.87 1.91
C LEU A 60 -5.78 -33.37 1.12
N SER A 61 -5.89 -34.69 0.88
CA SER A 61 -6.96 -35.29 0.06
C SER A 61 -7.04 -34.68 -1.34
N LEU A 62 -5.88 -34.44 -1.97
CA LEU A 62 -5.74 -33.87 -3.30
C LEU A 62 -5.26 -34.92 -4.31
N SER A 63 -5.39 -34.61 -5.59
CA SER A 63 -4.81 -35.40 -6.68
C SER A 63 -3.28 -35.34 -6.65
N GLU A 64 -2.62 -36.52 -6.67
CA GLU A 64 -1.16 -36.59 -6.75
C GLU A 64 -0.62 -35.87 -8.00
N TYR A 65 -1.30 -36.01 -9.15
CA TYR A 65 -0.99 -35.28 -10.37
C TYR A 65 -1.06 -33.77 -10.15
N GLY A 66 -2.15 -33.26 -9.56
CA GLY A 66 -2.33 -31.82 -9.33
C GLY A 66 -1.30 -31.24 -8.38
N VAL A 67 -1.00 -31.94 -7.27
CA VAL A 67 0.05 -31.54 -6.32
C VAL A 67 1.41 -31.55 -7.03
N GLY A 68 1.69 -32.55 -7.87
CA GLY A 68 2.93 -32.65 -8.64
C GLY A 68 3.13 -31.44 -9.57
N VAL A 69 2.15 -31.11 -10.39
CA VAL A 69 2.22 -29.96 -11.31
C VAL A 69 2.44 -28.65 -10.56
N LEU A 70 1.75 -28.43 -9.43
CA LEU A 70 1.92 -27.21 -8.61
C LEU A 70 3.29 -27.19 -7.92
N ALA A 71 3.79 -28.32 -7.45
CA ALA A 71 5.12 -28.42 -6.83
C ALA A 71 6.24 -28.15 -7.84
N GLU A 72 6.14 -28.69 -9.05
CA GLU A 72 7.08 -28.39 -10.15
C GLU A 72 7.07 -26.92 -10.55
N MET A 73 5.87 -26.31 -10.67
CA MET A 73 5.78 -24.86 -10.90
C MET A 73 6.40 -24.06 -9.76
N GLY A 74 6.17 -24.50 -8.50
CA GLY A 74 6.79 -23.92 -7.32
C GLY A 74 8.32 -23.98 -7.33
N LEU A 75 8.93 -25.06 -7.86
CA LEU A 75 10.37 -25.13 -8.12
C LEU A 75 10.80 -24.07 -9.15
N GLY A 76 10.07 -23.99 -10.27
CA GLY A 76 10.39 -23.07 -11.36
C GLY A 76 10.42 -21.59 -10.94
N ILE A 77 9.53 -21.18 -10.03
CA ILE A 77 9.46 -19.80 -9.52
C ILE A 77 10.16 -19.60 -8.17
N GLY A 78 10.89 -20.61 -7.67
CA GLY A 78 11.73 -20.53 -6.48
C GLY A 78 10.98 -20.61 -5.15
N ILE A 79 9.69 -20.97 -5.16
CA ILE A 79 8.89 -21.19 -3.95
C ILE A 79 9.44 -22.42 -3.19
N PHE A 80 9.74 -23.47 -3.92
CA PHE A 80 10.28 -24.72 -3.37
C PHE A 80 11.71 -24.99 -3.82
N LYS A 81 12.35 -25.91 -3.13
CA LYS A 81 13.63 -26.54 -3.47
C LYS A 81 13.51 -28.03 -3.29
N LEU A 82 14.34 -28.79 -3.99
CA LEU A 82 14.52 -30.21 -3.75
C LEU A 82 15.51 -30.44 -2.62
N ILE A 83 15.24 -31.45 -1.83
CA ILE A 83 16.15 -31.96 -0.81
C ILE A 83 17.08 -32.99 -1.50
N PRO A 84 18.41 -32.86 -1.41
CA PRO A 84 19.32 -33.82 -1.97
C PRO A 84 19.07 -35.23 -1.38
N GLN A 85 19.02 -36.24 -2.24
CA GLN A 85 18.84 -37.65 -1.88
C GLN A 85 20.12 -38.40 -2.22
N ASN A 86 20.46 -39.42 -1.39
CA ASN A 86 21.60 -40.31 -1.64
C ASN A 86 21.29 -41.39 -2.68
N ASP A 87 20.02 -41.70 -2.89
CA ASP A 87 19.55 -42.64 -3.90
C ASP A 87 18.81 -41.90 -5.00
N GLU A 88 19.35 -41.99 -6.23
CA GLU A 88 18.74 -41.33 -7.41
C GLU A 88 17.33 -41.86 -7.75
N LYS A 89 16.96 -43.02 -7.24
CA LYS A 89 15.63 -43.63 -7.41
C LYS A 89 14.65 -43.26 -6.30
N ALA A 90 15.11 -42.56 -5.26
CA ALA A 90 14.24 -42.13 -4.18
C ALA A 90 13.23 -41.09 -4.70
N PRO A 91 12.00 -41.04 -4.15
CA PRO A 91 11.03 -40.00 -4.48
C PRO A 91 11.58 -38.60 -4.18
N LEU A 92 11.31 -37.65 -5.05
CA LEU A 92 11.70 -36.28 -4.82
C LEU A 92 11.01 -35.69 -3.58
N CYS A 93 11.80 -35.13 -2.69
CA CYS A 93 11.33 -34.43 -1.48
C CYS A 93 11.48 -32.94 -1.62
N TYR A 94 10.47 -32.19 -1.18
CA TYR A 94 10.37 -30.77 -1.33
C TYR A 94 10.54 -30.03 0.00
N THR A 95 11.12 -28.86 -0.05
CA THR A 95 11.21 -27.94 1.09
C THR A 95 11.03 -26.50 0.60
N LEU A 96 10.75 -25.56 1.53
CA LEU A 96 10.61 -24.16 1.17
C LEU A 96 11.94 -23.56 0.68
N GLY A 97 11.85 -22.85 -0.46
CA GLY A 97 12.85 -21.89 -0.86
C GLY A 97 12.70 -20.57 -0.09
N LYS A 98 13.63 -19.63 -0.29
CA LYS A 98 13.53 -18.30 0.33
C LYS A 98 12.27 -17.55 -0.12
N VAL A 99 11.88 -17.65 -1.40
CA VAL A 99 10.65 -17.06 -1.92
C VAL A 99 9.43 -17.65 -1.19
N GLY A 100 9.35 -18.99 -1.08
CA GLY A 100 8.28 -19.67 -0.37
C GLY A 100 8.19 -19.28 1.11
N PHE A 101 9.32 -19.00 1.76
CA PHE A 101 9.34 -18.52 3.13
C PHE A 101 8.64 -17.15 3.25
N PHE A 102 8.93 -16.20 2.36
CA PHE A 102 8.27 -14.89 2.37
C PHE A 102 6.77 -15.00 2.02
N LEU A 103 6.40 -15.78 1.01
CA LEU A 103 5.00 -16.03 0.66
C LEU A 103 4.18 -16.64 1.83
N LEU A 104 4.83 -17.45 2.68
CA LEU A 104 4.16 -18.10 3.81
C LEU A 104 4.17 -17.28 5.11
N LYS A 105 5.24 -16.51 5.37
CA LYS A 105 5.51 -15.92 6.69
C LYS A 105 5.56 -14.40 6.72
N ASP A 106 5.75 -13.75 5.58
CA ASP A 106 5.88 -12.30 5.54
C ASP A 106 4.51 -11.64 5.39
N GLU A 107 4.15 -10.81 6.36
CA GLU A 107 2.85 -10.16 6.40
C GLU A 107 2.68 -9.14 5.27
N MET A 108 3.74 -8.41 4.90
CA MET A 108 3.72 -7.48 3.77
C MET A 108 3.40 -8.23 2.46
N THR A 109 4.12 -9.33 2.20
CA THR A 109 3.90 -10.15 1.00
C THR A 109 2.46 -10.67 0.95
N LYS A 110 1.93 -11.14 2.08
CA LYS A 110 0.55 -11.60 2.18
C LYS A 110 -0.46 -10.50 1.86
N VAL A 111 -0.29 -9.33 2.45
CA VAL A 111 -1.17 -8.17 2.22
C VAL A 111 -1.14 -7.75 0.75
N ASN A 112 0.04 -7.72 0.13
CA ASN A 112 0.21 -7.41 -1.29
C ASN A 112 -0.46 -8.45 -2.20
N LEU A 113 -0.38 -9.74 -1.84
CA LEU A 113 -1.04 -10.82 -2.58
C LEU A 113 -2.56 -10.71 -2.49
N ASP A 114 -3.10 -10.53 -1.28
CA ASP A 114 -4.55 -10.41 -1.06
C ASP A 114 -5.11 -9.18 -1.81
N PHE A 115 -4.41 -8.04 -1.74
CA PHE A 115 -4.77 -6.85 -2.50
C PHE A 115 -4.70 -7.06 -4.02
N SER A 116 -3.62 -7.66 -4.50
CA SER A 116 -3.47 -7.96 -5.93
C SER A 116 -4.56 -8.89 -6.43
N GLU A 117 -4.89 -9.95 -5.67
CA GLU A 117 -5.91 -10.93 -6.03
C GLU A 117 -7.32 -10.35 -6.03
N ASP A 118 -7.71 -9.73 -4.92
CA ASP A 118 -9.10 -9.36 -4.66
C ASP A 118 -9.49 -8.02 -5.28
N VAL A 119 -8.51 -7.11 -5.44
CA VAL A 119 -8.77 -5.74 -5.89
C VAL A 119 -8.28 -5.52 -7.32
N CYS A 120 -7.05 -5.95 -7.66
CA CYS A 120 -6.39 -5.53 -8.89
C CYS A 120 -6.54 -6.51 -10.05
N TYR A 121 -6.46 -7.82 -9.80
CA TYR A 121 -6.21 -8.85 -10.80
C TYR A 121 -7.15 -8.79 -12.02
N LYS A 122 -8.45 -8.78 -11.77
CA LYS A 122 -9.47 -8.77 -12.84
C LYS A 122 -9.50 -7.46 -13.62
N GLY A 123 -9.29 -6.35 -12.91
CA GLY A 123 -9.34 -5.03 -13.53
C GLY A 123 -8.09 -4.69 -14.33
N ALA A 124 -6.93 -5.27 -13.96
CA ALA A 124 -5.66 -5.02 -14.63
C ALA A 124 -5.65 -5.41 -16.12
N GLU A 125 -6.52 -6.31 -16.57
CA GLU A 125 -6.71 -6.63 -17.98
C GLU A 125 -7.07 -5.40 -18.83
N ASN A 126 -7.65 -4.37 -18.22
CA ASN A 126 -8.08 -3.13 -18.89
C ASN A 126 -6.99 -2.03 -18.90
N LEU A 127 -5.76 -2.34 -18.51
CA LEU A 127 -4.68 -1.36 -18.43
C LEU A 127 -4.40 -0.64 -19.75
N ILE A 128 -4.48 -1.36 -20.87
CA ILE A 128 -4.28 -0.77 -22.21
C ILE A 128 -5.36 0.27 -22.50
N ASP A 129 -6.62 -0.03 -22.17
CA ASP A 129 -7.74 0.88 -22.41
C ASP A 129 -7.65 2.11 -21.49
N PHE A 130 -7.19 1.93 -20.26
CA PHE A 130 -6.87 3.07 -19.41
C PHE A 130 -5.82 3.99 -20.05
N ILE A 131 -4.68 3.46 -20.50
CA ILE A 131 -3.61 4.27 -21.11
C ILE A 131 -4.11 5.07 -22.32
N LYS A 132 -5.04 4.51 -23.08
CA LYS A 132 -5.66 5.19 -24.24
C LYS A 132 -6.70 6.25 -23.83
N ASN A 133 -7.48 5.99 -22.79
CA ASN A 133 -8.68 6.75 -22.46
C ASN A 133 -8.50 7.68 -21.25
N GLY A 134 -7.46 7.49 -20.42
CA GLY A 134 -7.21 8.27 -19.20
C GLY A 134 -8.30 8.09 -18.13
N LYS A 135 -8.90 6.89 -18.03
CA LYS A 135 -9.96 6.56 -17.06
C LYS A 135 -9.67 5.24 -16.39
N PRO A 136 -10.06 5.00 -15.13
CA PRO A 136 -9.82 3.76 -14.42
C PRO A 136 -10.72 2.64 -14.97
N GLU A 137 -10.42 2.16 -16.17
CA GLU A 137 -11.25 1.23 -16.93
C GLU A 137 -11.43 -0.12 -16.22
N GLY A 138 -10.46 -0.53 -15.38
CA GLY A 138 -10.56 -1.74 -14.58
C GLY A 138 -11.58 -1.66 -13.45
N LEU A 139 -11.92 -0.45 -13.00
CA LEU A 139 -12.90 -0.25 -11.92
C LEU A 139 -14.29 -0.80 -12.26
N LYS A 140 -14.60 -0.96 -13.56
CA LYS A 140 -15.85 -1.53 -14.05
C LYS A 140 -16.15 -2.94 -13.53
N VAL A 141 -15.13 -3.69 -13.07
CA VAL A 141 -15.34 -5.01 -12.46
C VAL A 141 -16.10 -4.93 -11.12
N PHE A 142 -16.11 -3.77 -10.49
CA PHE A 142 -16.81 -3.52 -9.22
C PHE A 142 -18.04 -2.63 -9.37
N GLY A 143 -17.99 -1.64 -10.26
CA GLY A 143 -19.08 -0.69 -10.43
C GLY A 143 -18.79 0.41 -11.45
N THR A 144 -19.71 1.37 -11.55
CA THR A 144 -19.66 2.46 -12.53
C THR A 144 -19.28 3.81 -11.90
N TRP A 145 -18.59 3.80 -10.76
CA TRP A 145 -18.10 5.00 -10.09
C TRP A 145 -16.98 5.66 -10.89
N LYS A 146 -16.76 6.96 -10.68
CA LYS A 146 -15.65 7.66 -11.29
C LYS A 146 -14.31 7.28 -10.68
N THR A 147 -14.33 7.01 -9.37
CA THR A 147 -13.17 6.55 -8.59
C THR A 147 -13.59 5.43 -7.65
N ILE A 148 -12.64 4.60 -7.25
CA ILE A 148 -12.88 3.54 -6.25
C ILE A 148 -13.34 4.12 -4.91
N TYR A 149 -12.88 5.33 -4.57
CA TYR A 149 -13.19 5.99 -3.30
C TYR A 149 -14.69 6.24 -3.11
N GLU A 150 -15.42 6.56 -4.19
CA GLU A 150 -16.88 6.68 -4.18
C GLU A 150 -17.60 5.36 -3.91
N GLY A 151 -16.94 4.25 -4.23
CA GLY A 151 -17.46 2.89 -4.15
C GLY A 151 -16.95 2.05 -2.98
N LEU A 152 -16.02 2.52 -2.16
CA LEU A 152 -15.35 1.72 -1.11
C LEU A 152 -16.33 0.99 -0.20
N SER A 153 -17.41 1.66 0.25
CA SER A 153 -18.43 1.06 1.10
C SER A 153 -19.26 -0.03 0.40
N LYS A 154 -19.26 -0.03 -0.94
CA LYS A 154 -20.06 -0.92 -1.79
C LYS A 154 -19.24 -2.03 -2.45
N LEU A 155 -17.94 -2.07 -2.22
CA LEU A 155 -17.10 -3.17 -2.69
C LEU A 155 -17.58 -4.50 -2.10
N PRO A 156 -17.38 -5.64 -2.80
CA PRO A 156 -17.56 -6.96 -2.23
C PRO A 156 -16.75 -7.10 -0.94
N ASP A 157 -17.28 -7.80 0.07
CA ASP A 157 -16.68 -7.86 1.41
C ASP A 157 -15.22 -8.30 1.40
N GLN A 158 -14.85 -9.28 0.56
CA GLN A 158 -13.47 -9.73 0.45
C GLN A 158 -12.56 -8.64 -0.16
N ALA A 159 -12.98 -7.99 -1.24
CA ALA A 159 -12.22 -6.89 -1.85
C ALA A 159 -12.08 -5.70 -0.89
N LYS A 160 -13.15 -5.38 -0.16
CA LYS A 160 -13.12 -4.36 0.90
C LYS A 160 -12.12 -4.71 2.00
N LYS A 161 -12.13 -5.95 2.49
CA LYS A 161 -11.20 -6.43 3.52
C LYS A 161 -9.75 -6.32 3.05
N SER A 162 -9.46 -6.74 1.81
CA SER A 162 -8.11 -6.72 1.26
C SER A 162 -7.64 -5.30 0.96
N TRP A 163 -8.54 -4.40 0.53
CA TRP A 163 -8.24 -2.99 0.30
C TRP A 163 -7.87 -2.28 1.62
N PHE A 164 -8.70 -2.39 2.64
CA PHE A 164 -8.40 -1.78 3.96
C PHE A 164 -7.23 -2.45 4.66
N GLY A 165 -7.03 -3.76 4.46
CA GLY A 165 -5.86 -4.47 4.97
C GLY A 165 -4.57 -3.92 4.40
N PHE A 166 -4.54 -3.64 3.09
CA PHE A 166 -3.42 -3.02 2.41
C PHE A 166 -3.17 -1.58 2.90
N ASP A 167 -4.21 -0.74 2.89
CA ASP A 167 -4.13 0.66 3.31
C ASP A 167 -3.55 0.81 4.73
N HIS A 168 -4.13 0.08 5.69
CA HIS A 168 -3.71 0.14 7.09
C HIS A 168 -2.36 -0.49 7.38
N PHE A 169 -1.98 -1.55 6.66
CA PHE A 169 -0.67 -2.17 6.84
C PHE A 169 0.45 -1.18 6.53
N TYR A 170 0.28 -0.41 5.49
CA TYR A 170 1.31 0.52 5.06
C TYR A 170 1.37 1.77 5.93
N SER A 171 0.25 2.41 6.32
CA SER A 171 0.25 3.69 7.02
C SER A 171 0.59 3.60 8.51
N ASP A 172 -0.05 2.69 9.23
CA ASP A 172 -0.07 2.70 10.69
C ASP A 172 1.30 2.43 11.33
N LEU A 173 2.15 1.66 10.64
CA LEU A 173 3.47 1.26 11.12
C LEU A 173 4.49 2.41 11.17
N ALA A 174 4.21 3.53 10.50
CA ALA A 174 5.06 4.72 10.54
C ALA A 174 4.73 5.66 11.73
N PHE A 175 3.54 5.55 12.32
CA PHE A 175 3.07 6.49 13.34
C PHE A 175 3.97 6.60 14.59
N PRO A 176 4.50 5.50 15.17
CA PRO A 176 5.37 5.60 16.34
C PRO A 176 6.62 6.49 16.12
N GLU A 177 7.18 6.48 14.91
CA GLU A 177 8.34 7.29 14.55
C GLU A 177 7.94 8.70 14.07
N ALA A 178 6.77 8.87 13.48
CA ALA A 178 6.25 10.16 13.03
C ALA A 178 5.80 11.04 14.19
N LEU A 179 5.19 10.48 15.25
CA LEU A 179 4.68 11.24 16.39
C LEU A 179 5.71 12.17 17.03
N PRO A 180 6.92 11.72 17.42
CA PRO A 180 7.91 12.61 18.04
C PRO A 180 8.38 13.72 17.09
N ILE A 181 8.38 13.50 15.78
CA ILE A 181 8.74 14.52 14.79
C ILE A 181 7.65 15.60 14.73
N VAL A 182 6.38 15.19 14.57
CA VAL A 182 5.22 16.11 14.50
C VAL A 182 5.05 16.89 15.81
N PHE A 183 5.21 16.24 16.94
CA PHE A 183 5.03 16.86 18.25
C PHE A 183 6.25 17.62 18.78
N LYS A 184 7.37 17.69 18.03
CA LYS A 184 8.51 18.55 18.35
C LYS A 184 8.09 20.03 18.51
N ASN A 185 7.14 20.48 17.68
CA ASN A 185 6.60 21.84 17.71
C ASN A 185 5.32 21.99 18.58
N LYS A 186 4.94 20.94 19.32
CA LYS A 186 3.83 20.92 20.30
C LYS A 186 2.51 21.50 19.75
N PRO A 187 1.99 20.99 18.62
CA PRO A 187 0.70 21.46 18.09
C PRO A 187 -0.42 21.19 19.08
N LYS A 188 -1.31 22.18 19.27
CA LYS A 188 -2.53 22.04 20.07
C LYS A 188 -3.76 21.73 19.21
N GLU A 189 -3.82 22.31 18.03
CA GLU A 189 -4.87 22.08 17.02
C GLU A 189 -4.23 21.43 15.79
N LEU A 190 -4.54 20.15 15.53
CA LEU A 190 -4.04 19.39 14.41
C LEU A 190 -5.20 19.02 13.47
N PHE A 191 -5.05 19.32 12.19
CA PHE A 191 -6.00 18.88 11.17
C PHE A 191 -5.46 17.64 10.46
N ASP A 192 -6.26 16.58 10.46
CA ASP A 192 -5.98 15.31 9.80
C ASP A 192 -6.81 15.25 8.52
N ILE A 193 -6.17 15.52 7.39
CA ILE A 193 -6.84 15.56 6.07
C ILE A 193 -6.82 14.16 5.47
N GLY A 194 -8.02 13.61 5.22
CA GLY A 194 -8.16 12.22 4.80
C GLY A 194 -7.94 11.23 5.95
N GLY A 195 -8.32 11.61 7.18
CA GLY A 195 -8.04 10.84 8.40
C GLY A 195 -8.80 9.50 8.50
N ASN A 196 -9.62 9.17 7.50
CA ASN A 196 -10.29 7.88 7.28
C ASN A 196 -10.92 7.30 8.55
N THR A 197 -10.29 6.32 9.18
CA THR A 197 -10.79 5.62 10.37
C THR A 197 -10.35 6.25 11.70
N ALA A 198 -9.77 7.45 11.69
CA ALA A 198 -9.26 8.22 12.84
C ALA A 198 -8.00 7.63 13.51
N LYS A 199 -7.30 6.70 12.89
CA LYS A 199 -6.15 6.03 13.54
C LYS A 199 -5.02 7.00 13.91
N TRP A 200 -4.66 7.92 13.01
CA TRP A 200 -3.67 8.93 13.31
C TRP A 200 -4.14 9.88 14.43
N GLY A 201 -5.36 10.40 14.33
CA GLY A 201 -5.94 11.26 15.37
C GLY A 201 -5.97 10.60 16.75
N ILE A 202 -6.34 9.31 16.82
CA ILE A 202 -6.31 8.50 18.04
C ILE A 202 -4.87 8.38 18.57
N ALA A 203 -3.91 8.07 17.69
CA ALA A 203 -2.49 7.97 18.06
C ALA A 203 -1.96 9.30 18.61
N CYS A 204 -2.27 10.42 17.97
CA CYS A 204 -1.91 11.76 18.44
C CYS A 204 -2.47 12.06 19.83
N CYS A 205 -3.77 11.78 20.05
CA CYS A 205 -4.42 12.02 21.31
C CYS A 205 -3.87 11.13 22.46
N LYS A 206 -3.46 9.90 22.15
CA LYS A 206 -2.79 9.02 23.12
C LYS A 206 -1.37 9.46 23.41
N TYR A 207 -0.67 10.02 22.42
CA TYR A 207 0.70 10.50 22.56
C TYR A 207 0.80 11.81 23.34
N ASN A 208 -0.11 12.75 23.09
CA ASN A 208 -0.11 14.05 23.74
C ASN A 208 -1.50 14.36 24.33
N PRO A 209 -1.62 14.61 25.67
CA PRO A 209 -2.91 14.89 26.30
C PRO A 209 -3.53 16.23 25.91
N ASP A 210 -2.74 17.18 25.42
CA ASP A 210 -3.18 18.57 25.17
C ASP A 210 -3.59 18.82 23.72
N VAL A 211 -3.37 17.86 22.80
CA VAL A 211 -3.75 18.02 21.39
C VAL A 211 -5.23 17.78 21.17
N HIS A 212 -5.85 18.62 20.37
CA HIS A 212 -7.13 18.41 19.72
C HIS A 212 -6.92 18.09 18.24
N VAL A 213 -7.61 17.09 17.72
CA VAL A 213 -7.51 16.68 16.32
C VAL A 213 -8.86 16.89 15.63
N SER A 214 -8.85 17.59 14.50
CA SER A 214 -10.02 17.72 13.61
C SER A 214 -9.77 16.88 12.35
N ILE A 215 -10.58 15.86 12.14
CA ILE A 215 -10.52 15.00 10.94
C ILE A 215 -11.36 15.65 9.85
N LEU A 216 -10.75 15.92 8.70
CA LEU A 216 -11.40 16.45 7.51
C LEU A 216 -11.43 15.34 6.45
N ASP A 217 -12.62 14.82 6.14
CA ASP A 217 -12.78 13.73 5.19
C ASP A 217 -14.13 13.79 4.47
N LEU A 218 -14.36 12.90 3.51
CA LEU A 218 -15.63 12.76 2.83
C LEU A 218 -16.75 12.34 3.82
N PRO A 219 -18.00 12.78 3.60
CA PRO A 219 -19.12 12.46 4.50
C PRO A 219 -19.26 10.97 4.84
N GLY A 220 -18.93 10.08 3.87
CA GLY A 220 -19.03 8.63 4.07
C GLY A 220 -18.01 8.05 5.07
N GLN A 221 -16.88 8.72 5.30
CA GLN A 221 -15.83 8.28 6.22
C GLN A 221 -16.02 8.84 7.64
N ILE A 222 -16.65 10.00 7.76
CA ILE A 222 -16.83 10.71 9.04
C ILE A 222 -17.48 9.84 10.11
N SER A 223 -18.53 9.11 9.79
CA SER A 223 -19.23 8.26 10.75
C SER A 223 -18.35 7.13 11.33
N VAL A 224 -17.44 6.61 10.53
CA VAL A 224 -16.49 5.57 10.95
C VAL A 224 -15.44 6.17 11.88
N ALA A 225 -14.90 7.35 11.53
CA ALA A 225 -13.96 8.08 12.36
C ALA A 225 -14.56 8.42 13.75
N GLU A 226 -15.78 8.92 13.80
CA GLU A 226 -16.51 9.23 15.03
C GLU A 226 -16.74 7.99 15.92
N ALA A 227 -17.19 6.89 15.30
CA ALA A 227 -17.39 5.64 16.03
C ALA A 227 -16.11 5.11 16.66
N ASN A 228 -14.97 5.16 15.91
CA ASN A 228 -13.68 4.75 16.42
C ASN A 228 -13.16 5.68 17.52
N ALA A 229 -13.27 6.99 17.36
CA ALA A 229 -12.91 7.96 18.39
C ALA A 229 -13.74 7.77 19.68
N ALA A 230 -15.03 7.51 19.54
CA ALA A 230 -15.92 7.23 20.68
C ALA A 230 -15.55 5.95 21.42
N LYS A 231 -15.22 4.88 20.68
CA LYS A 231 -14.77 3.60 21.25
C LYS A 231 -13.51 3.76 22.11
N GLU A 232 -12.62 4.67 21.73
CA GLU A 232 -11.39 5.00 22.47
C GLU A 232 -11.59 6.07 23.55
N GLY A 233 -12.82 6.56 23.75
CA GLY A 233 -13.14 7.60 24.74
C GLY A 233 -12.62 8.99 24.38
N LEU A 234 -12.33 9.24 23.10
CA LEU A 234 -11.68 10.46 22.61
C LEU A 234 -12.60 11.47 21.92
N SER A 235 -13.92 11.29 21.98
CA SER A 235 -14.91 12.17 21.32
C SER A 235 -14.84 13.64 21.73
N ARG A 236 -14.22 13.98 22.86
CA ARG A 236 -14.02 15.38 23.28
C ARG A 236 -12.75 16.00 22.67
N ARG A 237 -11.86 15.18 22.12
CA ARG A 237 -10.55 15.59 21.63
C ARG A 237 -10.35 15.32 20.15
N ILE A 238 -11.24 14.53 19.55
CA ILE A 238 -11.30 14.29 18.12
C ILE A 238 -12.65 14.80 17.64
N SER A 239 -12.61 15.80 16.76
CA SER A 239 -13.76 16.31 16.05
C SER A 239 -13.67 15.94 14.56
N THR A 240 -14.78 16.00 13.85
CA THR A 240 -14.86 15.66 12.44
C THR A 240 -15.52 16.79 11.67
N LYS A 241 -15.11 16.99 10.41
CA LYS A 241 -15.71 17.92 9.49
C LYS A 241 -15.81 17.32 8.09
N PRO A 242 -16.98 17.19 7.51
CA PRO A 242 -17.13 16.71 6.15
C PRO A 242 -16.58 17.75 5.17
N VAL A 243 -15.52 17.39 4.45
CA VAL A 243 -14.86 18.24 3.46
C VAL A 243 -14.51 17.42 2.22
N ASN A 244 -15.00 17.79 1.07
CA ASN A 244 -14.50 17.28 -0.19
C ASN A 244 -13.42 18.26 -0.71
N VAL A 245 -12.16 17.89 -0.57
CA VAL A 245 -11.03 18.76 -0.97
C VAL A 245 -10.97 19.03 -2.48
N LEU A 246 -11.62 18.22 -3.30
CA LEU A 246 -11.72 18.41 -4.75
C LEU A 246 -12.87 19.35 -5.15
N ASP A 247 -13.85 19.62 -4.27
CA ASP A 247 -14.89 20.58 -4.58
C ASP A 247 -14.31 22.01 -4.61
N PRO A 248 -14.41 22.74 -5.74
CA PRO A 248 -13.91 24.11 -5.84
C PRO A 248 -14.46 25.07 -4.78
N ASN A 249 -15.67 24.80 -4.28
CA ASN A 249 -16.36 25.64 -3.30
C ASN A 249 -16.05 25.22 -1.85
N SER A 250 -15.41 24.08 -1.61
CA SER A 250 -15.07 23.66 -0.27
C SER A 250 -13.90 24.46 0.29
N LYS A 251 -13.96 24.72 1.59
CA LYS A 251 -12.90 25.44 2.30
C LYS A 251 -12.36 24.57 3.44
N VAL A 252 -11.06 24.63 3.63
CA VAL A 252 -10.41 24.11 4.83
C VAL A 252 -10.65 25.14 5.95
N PRO A 253 -11.03 24.72 7.17
CA PRO A 253 -11.18 25.65 8.28
C PRO A 253 -9.84 26.25 8.72
N GLU A 254 -9.90 27.43 9.30
CA GLU A 254 -8.72 28.09 9.90
C GLU A 254 -8.44 27.55 11.33
N GLY A 255 -7.25 27.85 11.87
CA GLY A 255 -6.90 27.64 13.26
C GLY A 255 -5.96 26.46 13.53
N ALA A 256 -5.57 25.70 12.51
CA ALA A 256 -4.60 24.60 12.68
C ALA A 256 -3.20 25.12 13.02
N ASN A 257 -2.55 24.53 14.03
CA ASN A 257 -1.12 24.67 14.26
C ASN A 257 -0.32 23.67 13.39
N ALA A 258 -0.92 22.53 13.10
CA ALA A 258 -0.38 21.52 12.22
C ALA A 258 -1.47 20.95 11.30
N VAL A 259 -1.10 20.67 10.06
CA VAL A 259 -1.91 19.91 9.09
C VAL A 259 -1.16 18.64 8.77
N TRP A 260 -1.85 17.52 8.80
CA TRP A 260 -1.31 16.21 8.53
C TRP A 260 -2.01 15.57 7.33
N MET A 261 -1.25 14.99 6.44
CA MET A 261 -1.70 14.18 5.31
C MET A 261 -0.82 12.93 5.23
N SER A 262 -1.43 11.76 5.25
CA SER A 262 -0.72 10.47 5.21
C SER A 262 -1.38 9.54 4.21
N GLN A 263 -0.62 9.04 3.25
CA GLN A 263 -1.16 8.25 2.13
C GLN A 263 -2.42 8.89 1.53
N PHE A 264 -2.32 10.17 1.34
CA PHE A 264 -3.43 11.00 0.89
C PHE A 264 -3.13 11.68 -0.44
N LEU A 265 -1.95 12.26 -0.60
CA LEU A 265 -1.58 12.98 -1.82
C LEU A 265 -1.33 12.04 -3.00
N ASP A 266 -0.92 10.80 -2.75
CA ASP A 266 -0.80 9.76 -3.78
C ASP A 266 -2.14 9.36 -4.42
N CYS A 267 -3.27 9.76 -3.81
CA CYS A 267 -4.61 9.58 -4.35
C CYS A 267 -5.02 10.65 -5.38
N PHE A 268 -4.18 11.63 -5.70
CA PHE A 268 -4.51 12.77 -6.55
C PHE A 268 -3.44 13.01 -7.62
N SER A 269 -3.83 13.59 -8.75
CA SER A 269 -2.89 14.10 -9.75
C SER A 269 -2.09 15.30 -9.20
N LEU A 270 -0.92 15.60 -9.77
CA LEU A 270 -0.09 16.72 -9.32
C LEU A 270 -0.86 18.07 -9.35
N SER A 271 -1.72 18.27 -10.34
CA SER A 271 -2.57 19.48 -10.41
C SER A 271 -3.63 19.54 -9.32
N GLU A 272 -4.23 18.40 -8.97
CA GLU A 272 -5.17 18.31 -7.85
C GLU A 272 -4.44 18.51 -6.51
N ILE A 273 -3.24 17.94 -6.34
CA ILE A 273 -2.38 18.15 -5.17
C ILE A 273 -2.12 19.65 -4.97
N THR A 274 -1.68 20.35 -6.03
CA THR A 274 -1.45 21.80 -5.97
C THR A 274 -2.73 22.54 -5.57
N SER A 275 -3.89 22.18 -6.15
CA SER A 275 -5.18 22.81 -5.81
C SER A 275 -5.59 22.57 -4.36
N ILE A 276 -5.45 21.34 -3.86
CA ILE A 276 -5.74 20.99 -2.45
C ILE A 276 -4.86 21.81 -1.51
N LEU A 277 -3.57 21.87 -1.80
CA LEU A 277 -2.61 22.60 -0.98
C LEU A 277 -2.81 24.10 -1.01
N GLN A 278 -3.29 24.66 -2.12
CA GLN A 278 -3.69 26.07 -2.17
C GLN A 278 -4.84 26.38 -1.20
N LYS A 279 -5.84 25.51 -1.08
CA LYS A 279 -6.91 25.66 -0.08
C LYS A 279 -6.39 25.55 1.36
N ILE A 280 -5.44 24.63 1.59
CA ILE A 280 -4.78 24.52 2.90
C ILE A 280 -4.00 25.81 3.20
N ARG A 281 -3.30 26.36 2.21
CA ARG A 281 -2.55 27.62 2.34
C ARG A 281 -3.44 28.80 2.69
N GLU A 282 -4.63 28.91 2.09
CA GLU A 282 -5.60 29.98 2.39
C GLU A 282 -6.06 29.94 3.86
N ALA A 283 -6.12 28.75 4.49
CA ALA A 283 -6.53 28.56 5.87
C ALA A 283 -5.37 28.56 6.88
N ALA A 284 -4.14 28.39 6.41
CA ALA A 284 -2.96 28.27 7.24
C ALA A 284 -2.38 29.63 7.62
N SER A 285 -1.76 29.69 8.79
CA SER A 285 -0.93 30.84 9.22
C SER A 285 0.54 30.62 8.83
N ALA A 286 1.36 31.67 8.92
CA ALA A 286 2.81 31.58 8.69
C ALA A 286 3.52 30.60 9.65
N THR A 287 2.91 30.27 10.79
CA THR A 287 3.44 29.34 11.78
C THR A 287 2.87 27.94 11.68
N THR A 288 1.90 27.70 10.81
CA THR A 288 1.30 26.39 10.62
C THR A 288 2.29 25.45 9.93
N ASP A 289 2.58 24.31 10.56
CA ASP A 289 3.37 23.25 9.97
C ASP A 289 2.46 22.33 9.14
N VAL A 290 2.86 22.04 7.91
CA VAL A 290 2.16 21.08 7.03
C VAL A 290 3.04 19.85 6.89
N TYR A 291 2.54 18.71 7.35
CA TYR A 291 3.22 17.42 7.32
C TYR A 291 2.61 16.52 6.25
N VAL A 292 3.47 15.92 5.46
CA VAL A 292 3.11 14.95 4.41
C VAL A 292 3.88 13.67 4.67
N LEU A 293 3.18 12.56 4.88
CA LEU A 293 3.76 11.22 5.05
C LEU A 293 3.39 10.37 3.84
N GLU A 294 4.33 10.16 2.93
CA GLU A 294 4.10 9.41 1.69
C GLU A 294 5.20 8.37 1.42
N PRO A 295 4.85 7.21 0.82
CA PRO A 295 5.83 6.22 0.41
C PRO A 295 6.39 6.60 -0.97
N LEU A 296 7.48 7.35 -1.00
CA LEU A 296 8.12 7.78 -2.23
C LEU A 296 9.01 6.66 -2.79
N TRP A 297 8.74 6.19 -4.02
CA TRP A 297 9.42 5.01 -4.54
C TRP A 297 10.93 5.22 -4.79
N ASP A 298 11.37 6.45 -5.05
CA ASP A 298 12.78 6.80 -5.23
C ASP A 298 13.55 7.00 -3.91
N LYS A 299 12.86 6.95 -2.77
CA LYS A 299 13.44 7.03 -1.43
C LYS A 299 13.44 5.69 -0.69
N GLN A 300 12.99 4.63 -1.36
CA GLN A 300 12.96 3.32 -0.76
C GLN A 300 14.36 2.75 -0.54
N ARG A 301 14.55 2.09 0.59
CA ARG A 301 15.81 1.44 0.97
C ARG A 301 16.09 0.20 0.12
N PHE A 302 15.05 -0.55 -0.24
CA PHE A 302 15.15 -1.81 -0.96
C PHE A 302 14.46 -1.74 -2.32
N GLU A 303 15.09 -2.35 -3.33
CA GLU A 303 14.53 -2.42 -4.69
C GLU A 303 13.15 -3.08 -4.72
N ALA A 304 12.93 -4.15 -3.92
CA ALA A 304 11.63 -4.80 -3.81
C ALA A 304 10.53 -3.86 -3.31
N ALA A 305 10.84 -2.94 -2.38
CA ALA A 305 9.88 -1.95 -1.90
C ALA A 305 9.55 -0.91 -2.99
N ALA A 306 10.58 -0.42 -3.71
CA ALA A 306 10.36 0.48 -4.84
C ALA A 306 9.49 -0.19 -5.94
N TYR A 307 9.77 -1.45 -6.25
CA TYR A 307 8.97 -2.24 -7.19
C TYR A 307 7.51 -2.37 -6.75
N SER A 308 7.25 -2.66 -5.46
CA SER A 308 5.89 -2.75 -4.91
C SER A 308 5.12 -1.44 -5.08
N LEU A 309 5.76 -0.29 -4.84
CA LEU A 309 5.15 1.03 -5.04
C LEU A 309 4.88 1.31 -6.53
N GLN A 310 5.79 0.92 -7.43
CA GLN A 310 5.58 1.04 -8.87
C GLN A 310 4.41 0.17 -9.34
N ALA A 311 4.28 -1.05 -8.81
CA ALA A 311 3.13 -1.92 -9.06
C ALA A 311 1.82 -1.30 -8.52
N THR A 312 1.86 -0.67 -7.34
CA THR A 312 0.72 0.07 -6.78
C THR A 312 0.32 1.25 -7.67
N SER A 313 1.26 1.90 -8.37
CA SER A 313 0.94 2.93 -9.36
C SER A 313 0.04 2.41 -10.48
N LEU A 314 0.18 1.14 -10.88
CA LEU A 314 -0.73 0.53 -11.86
C LEU A 314 -2.14 0.32 -11.31
N TYR A 315 -2.27 0.07 -9.99
CA TYR A 315 -3.57 0.05 -9.34
C TYR A 315 -4.24 1.43 -9.39
N PHE A 316 -3.56 2.50 -9.01
CA PHE A 316 -4.11 3.87 -9.11
C PHE A 316 -4.57 4.17 -10.52
N THR A 317 -3.74 3.81 -11.49
CA THR A 317 -3.99 3.98 -12.91
C THR A 317 -5.24 3.26 -13.38
N CYS A 318 -5.34 1.96 -13.11
CA CYS A 318 -6.35 1.09 -13.71
C CYS A 318 -7.63 0.97 -12.88
N MET A 319 -7.52 1.01 -11.55
CA MET A 319 -8.59 0.67 -10.62
C MET A 319 -9.08 1.84 -9.78
N ALA A 320 -8.19 2.77 -9.36
CA ALA A 320 -8.56 3.77 -8.37
C ALA A 320 -9.21 5.02 -8.98
N ASN A 321 -8.45 5.84 -9.65
CA ASN A 321 -8.90 7.14 -10.17
C ASN A 321 -8.40 7.47 -11.59
N GLY A 322 -7.34 6.80 -12.03
CA GLY A 322 -6.81 6.97 -13.39
C GLY A 322 -5.88 8.15 -13.59
N ASN A 323 -5.56 8.93 -12.56
CA ASN A 323 -4.78 10.16 -12.71
C ASN A 323 -3.71 10.36 -11.64
N SER A 324 -3.53 9.44 -10.73
CA SER A 324 -2.53 9.47 -9.67
C SER A 324 -1.57 8.29 -9.72
N LYS A 325 -0.54 8.32 -8.91
CA LYS A 325 0.48 7.26 -8.78
C LYS A 325 1.28 7.41 -7.50
N MET A 326 2.09 6.44 -7.17
CA MET A 326 3.18 6.60 -6.21
C MET A 326 4.22 7.56 -6.81
N TYR A 327 4.44 8.69 -6.16
CA TYR A 327 5.29 9.77 -6.68
C TYR A 327 6.76 9.58 -6.30
N ARG A 328 7.64 10.29 -7.04
CA ARG A 328 9.02 10.55 -6.63
C ARG A 328 9.05 11.77 -5.71
N PHE A 329 10.10 11.84 -4.91
CA PHE A 329 10.33 12.96 -4.00
C PHE A 329 10.23 14.32 -4.71
N GLU A 330 10.95 14.49 -5.80
CA GLU A 330 10.99 15.74 -6.55
C GLU A 330 9.62 16.09 -7.17
N GLU A 331 8.89 15.11 -7.71
CA GLU A 331 7.55 15.33 -8.28
C GLU A 331 6.57 15.87 -7.23
N LEU A 332 6.56 15.22 -6.07
CA LEU A 332 5.66 15.61 -4.97
C LEU A 332 6.06 16.96 -4.36
N THR A 333 7.34 17.16 -4.06
CA THR A 333 7.80 18.42 -3.45
C THR A 333 7.59 19.61 -4.37
N ASN A 334 7.81 19.47 -5.68
CA ASN A 334 7.54 20.55 -6.64
C ASN A 334 6.05 20.94 -6.64
N ALA A 335 5.12 19.96 -6.62
CA ALA A 335 3.69 20.26 -6.55
C ALA A 335 3.30 21.00 -5.25
N VAL A 336 3.93 20.66 -4.12
CA VAL A 336 3.74 21.35 -2.84
C VAL A 336 4.32 22.77 -2.89
N GLU A 337 5.50 22.93 -3.51
CA GLU A 337 6.16 24.23 -3.66
C GLU A 337 5.41 25.17 -4.63
N ASP A 338 4.83 24.63 -5.68
CA ASP A 338 3.96 25.35 -6.63
C ASP A 338 2.67 25.86 -5.96
N ALA A 339 2.21 25.18 -4.91
CA ALA A 339 1.11 25.65 -4.08
C ALA A 339 1.51 26.77 -3.09
N GLY A 340 2.77 27.19 -3.06
CA GLY A 340 3.28 28.30 -2.24
C GLY A 340 3.82 27.88 -0.86
N PHE A 341 4.21 26.63 -0.71
CA PHE A 341 4.90 26.12 0.47
C PHE A 341 6.41 25.99 0.21
N GLU A 342 7.18 25.90 1.27
CA GLU A 342 8.61 25.65 1.26
C GLU A 342 8.93 24.45 2.15
N LEU A 343 9.73 23.50 1.64
CA LEU A 343 10.20 22.36 2.40
C LEU A 343 11.15 22.82 3.52
N LYS A 344 10.86 22.45 4.75
CA LYS A 344 11.66 22.79 5.94
C LYS A 344 12.44 21.59 6.49
N GLU A 345 11.85 20.41 6.50
CA GLU A 345 12.50 19.18 6.97
C GLU A 345 12.05 18.01 6.09
N ALA A 346 12.95 17.06 5.86
CA ALA A 346 12.66 15.79 5.18
C ALA A 346 13.29 14.65 6.01
N HIS A 347 12.45 13.76 6.47
CA HIS A 347 12.85 12.54 7.15
C HIS A 347 12.48 11.37 6.25
N HIS A 348 13.48 10.67 5.73
CA HIS A 348 13.30 9.46 4.95
C HIS A 348 13.49 8.24 5.84
N ASP A 349 13.01 7.08 5.38
CA ASP A 349 13.12 5.80 6.09
C ASP A 349 12.36 5.78 7.44
N VAL A 350 11.20 6.45 7.50
CA VAL A 350 10.32 6.50 8.67
C VAL A 350 9.45 5.25 8.70
N GLY A 351 9.50 4.54 9.82
CA GLY A 351 8.80 3.27 10.01
C GLY A 351 9.39 2.12 9.20
N ILE A 352 8.90 0.92 9.43
CA ILE A 352 9.40 -0.31 8.80
C ILE A 352 9.24 -0.32 7.27
N ASN A 353 8.29 0.46 6.74
CA ASN A 353 7.97 0.55 5.32
C ASN A 353 8.65 1.74 4.62
N SER A 354 9.66 2.35 5.25
CA SER A 354 10.49 3.41 4.67
C SER A 354 9.70 4.59 4.09
N TYR A 355 8.76 5.15 4.86
CA TYR A 355 8.06 6.36 4.49
C TYR A 355 8.96 7.58 4.48
N SER A 356 8.53 8.60 3.75
CA SER A 356 9.13 9.94 3.83
C SER A 356 8.15 10.88 4.53
N LEU A 357 8.56 11.42 5.68
CA LEU A 357 7.83 12.47 6.40
C LEU A 357 8.45 13.82 6.06
N LEU A 358 7.68 14.65 5.37
CA LEU A 358 8.09 15.95 4.88
C LEU A 358 7.35 17.05 5.66
N ARG A 359 8.06 18.06 6.14
CA ARG A 359 7.47 19.21 6.79
C ARG A 359 7.66 20.46 5.96
N PHE A 360 6.55 21.15 5.70
CA PHE A 360 6.49 22.39 4.93
C PHE A 360 5.92 23.53 5.75
N ARG A 361 6.19 24.76 5.32
CA ARG A 361 5.55 26.01 5.75
C ARG A 361 5.24 26.89 4.56
N ILE A 362 4.36 27.85 4.72
CA ILE A 362 4.09 28.91 3.73
C ILE A 362 5.39 29.66 3.43
N LYS A 363 5.64 29.94 2.12
CA LYS A 363 6.77 30.77 1.64
C LYS A 363 6.66 32.20 2.12
#